data_ca63df9375bad8be25e299431102af83
#
_entry.id   ca63df9375bad8be25e299431102af83
#
_cell.length_a   1.000
_cell.length_b   1.000
_cell.length_c   1.000
_cell.angle_alpha   90.00
_cell.angle_beta   90.00
_cell.angle_gamma   90.00
#
_symmetry.space_group_name_H-M   'P 1'
#
loop_
_entity.id
_entity.type
_entity.pdbx_description
1 polymer ?
#
loop_
_entity_poly.entity_id
_entity_poly.type
_entity_poly.pdbx_seq_one_letter_code
_entity_poly.pdbx_strand_id
1 'polypeptide(L)'
;MSDEQDHKLEAKSDYVADASSVSTPDIDAVPAAELPDQELYHSHSWWTTYVFSQDAKYIGIQYALTAIGTGLLGLVLSWLMRIQLAFPGLGWLEPSSYYQFVTMHGMIMVVYLLTALFLGGFGNLLIPLMCGARDMAFPYVNMLSYWAFVVAVLVLLASFFVPGGPTGAGWTLYPPCLLYTSPSPRDQVV
;
A
#
# COMPACT_ATOMS: atom_id res chain seq x y z
N MET A 1 -55.99 4.40 -21.10
CA MET A 1 -54.91 3.60 -20.48
C MET A 1 -54.42 2.42 -21.40
N SER A 2 -55.17 2.00 -22.40
CA SER A 2 -54.75 1.02 -23.42
C SER A 2 -53.86 1.62 -24.54
N ASP A 3 -54.19 2.82 -25.02
CA ASP A 3 -53.46 3.46 -26.13
C ASP A 3 -51.99 3.83 -25.82
N GLU A 4 -51.67 4.10 -24.55
CA GLU A 4 -50.29 4.44 -24.15
C GLU A 4 -49.40 3.20 -24.06
N GLN A 5 -49.96 2.04 -23.81
CA GLN A 5 -49.24 0.78 -23.83
C GLN A 5 -48.93 0.27 -25.23
N ASP A 6 -49.87 0.45 -26.17
CA ASP A 6 -49.69 0.07 -27.56
C ASP A 6 -48.60 0.93 -28.22
N HIS A 7 -48.59 2.26 -27.97
CA HIS A 7 -47.53 3.13 -28.48
C HIS A 7 -46.13 2.80 -27.94
N LYS A 8 -46.03 2.30 -26.70
CA LYS A 8 -44.74 1.83 -26.13
C LYS A 8 -44.28 0.49 -26.69
N LEU A 9 -45.19 -0.36 -27.10
CA LEU A 9 -44.88 -1.65 -27.70
C LEU A 9 -44.44 -1.47 -29.17
N GLU A 10 -45.08 -0.60 -29.94
CA GLU A 10 -44.65 -0.24 -31.28
C GLU A 10 -43.25 0.41 -31.29
N ALA A 11 -42.99 1.39 -30.43
CA ALA A 11 -41.67 2.03 -30.32
C ALA A 11 -40.56 1.04 -29.92
N LYS A 12 -40.89 0.01 -29.13
CA LYS A 12 -39.95 -1.04 -28.76
C LYS A 12 -39.70 -2.04 -29.90
N SER A 13 -40.73 -2.29 -30.75
CA SER A 13 -40.61 -3.11 -31.93
C SER A 13 -39.69 -2.47 -32.97
N ASP A 14 -39.82 -1.17 -33.19
CA ASP A 14 -39.01 -0.41 -34.16
C ASP A 14 -37.54 -0.33 -33.70
N TYR A 15 -37.29 -0.23 -32.39
CA TYR A 15 -35.95 -0.22 -31.83
C TYR A 15 -35.23 -1.58 -31.98
N VAL A 16 -35.98 -2.69 -31.86
CA VAL A 16 -35.45 -4.04 -32.05
C VAL A 16 -35.20 -4.35 -33.52
N ALA A 17 -36.05 -3.83 -34.42
CA ALA A 17 -35.88 -4.01 -35.86
C ALA A 17 -34.65 -3.23 -36.40
N ASP A 18 -34.38 -2.06 -35.86
CA ASP A 18 -33.22 -1.23 -36.24
C ASP A 18 -31.91 -1.83 -35.72
N ALA A 19 -31.93 -2.47 -34.53
CA ALA A 19 -30.77 -3.17 -33.98
C ALA A 19 -30.37 -4.41 -34.80
N SER A 20 -31.31 -5.04 -35.54
CA SER A 20 -31.01 -6.18 -36.39
C SER A 20 -30.45 -5.79 -37.77
N SER A 21 -30.55 -4.51 -38.15
CA SER A 21 -30.00 -3.96 -39.39
C SER A 21 -28.57 -3.39 -39.22
N VAL A 22 -28.05 -3.32 -37.98
CA VAL A 22 -26.63 -3.00 -37.75
C VAL A 22 -25.86 -4.26 -38.17
N SER A 23 -25.43 -4.32 -39.42
CA SER A 23 -24.44 -5.28 -39.86
C SER A 23 -23.20 -5.13 -38.94
N THR A 24 -22.94 -6.18 -38.16
CA THR A 24 -21.63 -6.28 -37.49
C THR A 24 -20.57 -6.04 -38.56
N PRO A 25 -19.67 -5.05 -38.39
CA PRO A 25 -18.60 -4.88 -39.35
C PRO A 25 -17.89 -6.24 -39.47
N ASP A 26 -17.75 -6.75 -40.68
CA ASP A 26 -16.99 -7.98 -40.95
C ASP A 26 -15.60 -7.78 -40.38
N ILE A 27 -15.35 -8.38 -39.23
CA ILE A 27 -14.04 -8.32 -38.53
C ILE A 27 -12.96 -8.92 -39.42
N ASP A 28 -13.38 -9.84 -40.35
CA ASP A 28 -12.49 -10.47 -41.32
C ASP A 28 -12.14 -9.58 -42.51
N ALA A 29 -12.84 -8.44 -42.69
CA ALA A 29 -12.62 -7.52 -43.81
C ALA A 29 -11.59 -6.41 -43.48
N VAL A 30 -11.14 -6.29 -42.23
CA VAL A 30 -10.06 -5.32 -41.86
C VAL A 30 -8.74 -5.95 -42.31
N PRO A 31 -8.06 -5.40 -43.31
CA PRO A 31 -6.78 -5.93 -43.71
C PRO A 31 -5.83 -5.86 -42.52
N ALA A 32 -5.13 -6.97 -42.24
CA ALA A 32 -4.23 -7.14 -41.10
C ALA A 32 -3.11 -6.07 -41.05
N ALA A 33 -2.91 -5.32 -42.14
CA ALA A 33 -1.97 -4.21 -42.25
C ALA A 33 -2.49 -2.90 -41.62
N GLU A 34 -3.79 -2.78 -41.32
CA GLU A 34 -4.38 -1.55 -40.69
C GLU A 34 -4.67 -1.71 -39.21
N LEU A 35 -4.48 -2.91 -38.65
CA LEU A 35 -4.39 -3.02 -37.19
C LEU A 35 -3.14 -2.21 -36.80
N PRO A 36 -3.28 -1.12 -35.99
CA PRO A 36 -2.10 -0.46 -35.46
C PRO A 36 -1.27 -1.56 -34.86
N ASP A 37 0.01 -1.63 -35.26
CA ASP A 37 0.95 -2.54 -34.63
C ASP A 37 0.76 -2.33 -33.14
N GLN A 38 -0.03 -3.20 -32.54
CA GLN A 38 -0.04 -3.31 -31.10
C GLN A 38 1.39 -3.71 -30.81
N GLU A 39 2.20 -2.73 -30.47
CA GLU A 39 3.45 -2.95 -29.75
C GLU A 39 3.06 -3.60 -28.42
N LEU A 40 2.47 -4.78 -28.51
CA LEU A 40 1.78 -5.48 -27.44
C LEU A 40 2.77 -6.07 -26.45
N TYR A 41 4.07 -5.98 -26.76
CA TYR A 41 5.08 -6.56 -25.87
C TYR A 41 6.45 -5.94 -26.11
N HIS A 42 6.66 -4.72 -25.60
CA HIS A 42 8.00 -4.35 -25.20
C HIS A 42 8.40 -5.29 -24.07
N SER A 43 9.45 -6.07 -24.29
CA SER A 43 10.08 -6.85 -23.23
C SER A 43 10.64 -5.86 -22.18
N HIS A 44 9.80 -5.44 -21.25
CA HIS A 44 10.22 -4.60 -20.14
C HIS A 44 11.28 -5.37 -19.36
N SER A 45 12.40 -4.74 -19.08
CA SER A 45 13.39 -5.27 -18.17
C SER A 45 12.72 -5.69 -16.86
N TRP A 46 13.17 -6.77 -16.24
CA TRP A 46 12.63 -7.26 -14.95
C TRP A 46 12.49 -6.12 -13.92
N TRP A 47 13.44 -5.19 -13.87
CA TRP A 47 13.41 -4.03 -12.98
C TRP A 47 12.25 -3.07 -13.25
N THR A 48 11.95 -2.79 -14.51
CA THR A 48 10.82 -1.91 -14.85
C THR A 48 9.47 -2.57 -14.60
N THR A 49 9.38 -3.89 -14.78
CA THR A 49 8.13 -4.63 -14.58
C THR A 49 7.80 -4.85 -13.10
N TYR A 50 8.80 -5.16 -12.26
CA TYR A 50 8.54 -5.55 -10.88
C TYR A 50 8.92 -4.49 -9.85
N VAL A 51 9.89 -3.63 -10.12
CA VAL A 51 10.39 -2.64 -9.16
C VAL A 51 9.80 -1.26 -9.41
N PHE A 52 9.74 -0.82 -10.66
CA PHE A 52 9.17 0.47 -11.06
C PHE A 52 7.86 0.31 -11.83
N SER A 53 7.06 -0.69 -11.45
CA SER A 53 5.76 -0.91 -12.05
C SER A 53 4.81 0.26 -11.77
N GLN A 54 4.00 0.60 -12.77
CA GLN A 54 2.91 1.56 -12.63
C GLN A 54 1.56 0.86 -12.43
N ASP A 55 1.51 -0.47 -12.59
CA ASP A 55 0.30 -1.26 -12.39
C ASP A 55 -0.07 -1.35 -10.91
N ALA A 56 -1.30 -1.02 -10.56
CA ALA A 56 -1.79 -1.05 -9.19
C ALA A 56 -1.65 -2.43 -8.53
N LYS A 57 -1.76 -3.51 -9.29
CA LYS A 57 -1.61 -4.88 -8.80
C LYS A 57 -0.20 -5.17 -8.29
N TYR A 58 0.82 -4.80 -9.07
CA TYR A 58 2.21 -4.99 -8.66
C TYR A 58 2.58 -4.11 -7.47
N ILE A 59 2.13 -2.85 -7.48
CA ILE A 59 2.34 -1.93 -6.37
C ILE A 59 1.65 -2.44 -5.09
N GLY A 60 0.43 -2.97 -5.19
CA GLY A 60 -0.27 -3.59 -4.06
C GLY A 60 0.49 -4.78 -3.46
N ILE A 61 1.07 -5.64 -4.30
CA ILE A 61 1.91 -6.76 -3.85
C ILE A 61 3.20 -6.26 -3.22
N GLN A 62 3.85 -5.23 -3.77
CA GLN A 62 5.04 -4.63 -3.20
C GLN A 62 4.77 -4.06 -1.80
N TYR A 63 3.66 -3.34 -1.62
CA TYR A 63 3.22 -2.86 -0.30
C TYR A 63 3.00 -4.02 0.68
N ALA A 64 2.31 -5.08 0.24
CA ALA A 64 2.04 -6.24 1.08
C ALA A 64 3.34 -6.94 1.53
N LEU A 65 4.27 -7.16 0.61
CA LEU A 65 5.55 -7.81 0.92
C LEU A 65 6.41 -6.96 1.87
N THR A 66 6.52 -5.65 1.62
CA THR A 66 7.29 -4.76 2.50
C THR A 66 6.62 -4.59 3.86
N ALA A 67 5.28 -4.53 3.92
CA ALA A 67 4.54 -4.47 5.17
C ALA A 67 4.72 -5.75 6.00
N ILE A 68 4.65 -6.93 5.38
CA ILE A 68 4.89 -8.20 6.06
C ILE A 68 6.35 -8.28 6.53
N GLY A 69 7.32 -7.89 5.71
CA GLY A 69 8.73 -7.86 6.08
C GLY A 69 9.01 -6.97 7.30
N THR A 70 8.46 -5.76 7.32
CA THR A 70 8.56 -4.87 8.48
C THR A 70 7.77 -5.39 9.68
N GLY A 71 6.63 -6.03 9.46
CA GLY A 71 5.84 -6.68 10.51
C GLY A 71 6.60 -7.82 11.20
N LEU A 72 7.35 -8.63 10.45
CA LEU A 72 8.22 -9.67 11.03
C LEU A 72 9.29 -9.06 11.95
N LEU A 73 9.87 -7.91 11.58
CA LEU A 73 10.78 -7.18 12.45
C LEU A 73 10.06 -6.73 13.73
N GLY A 74 8.86 -6.17 13.62
CA GLY A 74 8.02 -5.82 14.77
C GLY A 74 7.72 -7.02 15.68
N LEU A 75 7.49 -8.20 15.09
CA LEU A 75 7.31 -9.44 15.83
C LEU A 75 8.57 -9.84 16.61
N VAL A 76 9.75 -9.71 16.00
CA VAL A 76 11.04 -9.99 16.68
C VAL A 76 11.21 -9.05 17.87
N LEU A 77 10.92 -7.73 17.73
CA LEU A 77 10.98 -6.78 18.85
C LEU A 77 10.05 -7.20 19.99
N SER A 78 8.82 -7.62 19.68
CA SER A 78 7.87 -8.12 20.67
C SER A 78 8.39 -9.37 21.39
N TRP A 79 9.00 -10.29 20.65
CA TRP A 79 9.58 -11.49 21.20
C TRP A 79 10.74 -11.19 22.18
N LEU A 80 11.62 -10.26 21.81
CA LEU A 80 12.70 -9.79 22.67
C LEU A 80 12.19 -9.16 23.97
N MET A 81 11.16 -8.31 23.88
CA MET A 81 10.51 -7.75 25.07
C MET A 81 9.90 -8.84 25.97
N ARG A 82 9.31 -9.87 25.38
CA ARG A 82 8.73 -11.00 26.12
C ARG A 82 9.77 -11.81 26.85
N ILE A 83 10.96 -12.04 26.27
CA ILE A 83 12.08 -12.73 26.92
C ILE A 83 12.55 -11.93 28.15
N GLN A 84 12.69 -10.61 28.02
CA GLN A 84 13.09 -9.75 29.15
C GLN A 84 12.09 -9.83 30.31
N LEU A 85 10.78 -9.86 30.02
CA LEU A 85 9.73 -10.00 31.04
C LEU A 85 9.69 -11.40 31.67
N ALA A 86 9.96 -12.45 30.89
CA ALA A 86 9.96 -13.84 31.38
C ALA A 86 11.16 -14.12 32.30
N PHE A 87 12.30 -13.49 32.04
CA PHE A 87 13.54 -13.69 32.77
C PHE A 87 14.14 -12.35 33.26
N PRO A 88 13.52 -11.67 34.24
CA PRO A 88 13.97 -10.36 34.70
C PRO A 88 15.39 -10.37 35.29
N GLY A 89 15.87 -11.51 35.78
CA GLY A 89 17.23 -11.67 36.30
C GLY A 89 18.34 -11.68 35.23
N LEU A 90 17.98 -11.84 33.93
CA LEU A 90 18.98 -11.83 32.86
C LEU A 90 19.58 -10.45 32.61
N GLY A 91 18.80 -9.37 32.87
CA GLY A 91 19.25 -7.97 32.82
C GLY A 91 19.91 -7.53 31.51
N TRP A 92 19.62 -8.22 30.38
CA TRP A 92 20.31 -7.98 29.10
C TRP A 92 19.78 -6.75 28.35
N LEU A 93 18.55 -6.29 28.70
CA LEU A 93 17.95 -5.10 28.13
C LEU A 93 17.89 -3.99 29.19
N GLU A 94 18.54 -2.88 28.92
CA GLU A 94 18.44 -1.69 29.75
C GLU A 94 17.02 -1.10 29.68
N PRO A 95 16.47 -0.51 30.75
CA PRO A 95 15.11 0.06 30.76
C PRO A 95 14.85 1.07 29.64
N SER A 96 15.83 1.90 29.31
CA SER A 96 15.77 2.88 28.20
C SER A 96 15.53 2.17 26.86
N SER A 97 16.29 1.13 26.58
CA SER A 97 16.18 0.32 25.36
C SER A 97 14.86 -0.46 25.30
N TYR A 98 14.35 -0.90 26.46
CA TYR A 98 13.04 -1.55 26.52
C TYR A 98 11.92 -0.60 26.05
N TYR A 99 11.90 0.64 26.52
CA TYR A 99 10.91 1.64 26.06
C TYR A 99 11.06 2.01 24.58
N GLN A 100 12.28 2.04 24.08
CA GLN A 100 12.53 2.21 22.64
C GLN A 100 11.92 1.04 21.83
N PHE A 101 12.08 -0.19 22.30
CA PHE A 101 11.49 -1.36 21.63
C PHE A 101 9.97 -1.36 21.67
N VAL A 102 9.36 -0.93 22.77
CA VAL A 102 7.90 -0.75 22.88
C VAL A 102 7.41 0.27 21.86
N THR A 103 8.09 1.41 21.74
CA THR A 103 7.74 2.47 20.79
C THR A 103 7.85 1.99 19.36
N MET A 104 8.97 1.37 19.01
CA MET A 104 9.23 0.92 17.64
C MET A 104 8.34 -0.25 17.26
N HIS A 105 8.08 -1.18 18.17
CA HIS A 105 7.10 -2.24 17.94
C HIS A 105 5.72 -1.66 17.63
N GLY A 106 5.24 -0.69 18.43
CA GLY A 106 3.95 -0.05 18.21
C GLY A 106 3.87 0.69 16.87
N MET A 107 4.89 1.48 16.54
CA MET A 107 4.98 2.19 15.24
C MET A 107 4.99 1.21 14.06
N ILE A 108 5.79 0.16 14.13
CA ILE A 108 5.89 -0.83 13.06
C ILE A 108 4.55 -1.55 12.86
N MET A 109 3.92 -2.00 13.93
CA MET A 109 2.70 -2.81 13.82
C MET A 109 1.49 -1.98 13.36
N VAL A 110 1.33 -0.75 13.85
CA VAL A 110 0.16 0.08 13.52
C VAL A 110 0.36 0.83 12.21
N VAL A 111 1.48 1.55 12.06
CA VAL A 111 1.69 2.43 10.91
C VAL A 111 2.23 1.66 9.71
N TYR A 112 3.31 0.90 9.91
CA TYR A 112 4.00 0.27 8.78
C TYR A 112 3.40 -1.07 8.35
N LEU A 113 2.89 -1.90 9.27
CA LEU A 113 2.24 -3.15 8.90
C LEU A 113 0.76 -2.92 8.57
N LEU A 114 -0.03 -2.47 9.54
CA LEU A 114 -1.48 -2.44 9.39
C LEU A 114 -1.91 -1.47 8.30
N THR A 115 -1.47 -0.21 8.36
CA THR A 115 -1.85 0.82 7.40
C THR A 115 -1.33 0.50 6.00
N ALA A 116 -0.08 0.10 5.86
CA ALA A 116 0.50 -0.22 4.56
C ALA A 116 -0.14 -1.47 3.94
N LEU A 117 -0.44 -2.50 4.74
CA LEU A 117 -1.08 -3.71 4.23
C LEU A 117 -2.51 -3.43 3.76
N PHE A 118 -3.32 -2.73 4.58
CA PHE A 118 -4.72 -2.49 4.24
C PHE A 118 -4.90 -1.39 3.21
N LEU A 119 -4.28 -0.22 3.36
CA LEU A 119 -4.45 0.90 2.43
C LEU A 119 -3.54 0.75 1.20
N GLY A 120 -2.28 0.41 1.40
CA GLY A 120 -1.32 0.24 0.31
C GLY A 120 -1.50 -1.07 -0.45
N GLY A 121 -1.60 -2.19 0.24
CA GLY A 121 -1.75 -3.52 -0.36
C GLY A 121 -3.17 -3.77 -0.87
N PHE A 122 -4.11 -3.98 0.05
CA PHE A 122 -5.49 -4.29 -0.33
C PHE A 122 -6.21 -3.15 -1.06
N GLY A 123 -5.97 -1.89 -0.66
CA GLY A 123 -6.57 -0.74 -1.34
C GLY A 123 -6.22 -0.71 -2.83
N ASN A 124 -4.95 -0.86 -3.18
CA ASN A 124 -4.51 -0.89 -4.57
C ASN A 124 -5.06 -2.08 -5.38
N LEU A 125 -5.34 -3.21 -4.72
CA LEU A 125 -5.92 -4.38 -5.38
C LEU A 125 -7.44 -4.27 -5.50
N LEU A 126 -8.14 -3.85 -4.45
CA LEU A 126 -9.60 -3.90 -4.37
C LEU A 126 -10.28 -2.68 -5.00
N ILE A 127 -9.73 -1.47 -4.85
CA ILE A 127 -10.40 -0.25 -5.33
C ILE A 127 -10.59 -0.28 -6.86
N PRO A 128 -9.59 -0.56 -7.71
CA PRO A 128 -9.80 -0.67 -9.14
C PRO A 128 -10.82 -1.76 -9.50
N LEU A 129 -10.75 -2.89 -8.79
CA LEU A 129 -11.65 -4.02 -9.03
C LEU A 129 -13.11 -3.67 -8.69
N MET A 130 -13.34 -2.98 -7.57
CA MET A 130 -14.69 -2.54 -7.15
C MET A 130 -15.27 -1.46 -8.05
N CYS A 131 -14.43 -0.57 -8.59
CA CYS A 131 -14.85 0.46 -9.55
C CYS A 131 -14.98 -0.06 -10.98
N GLY A 132 -14.61 -1.31 -11.25
CA GLY A 132 -14.57 -1.86 -12.61
C GLY A 132 -13.51 -1.21 -13.51
N ALA A 133 -12.55 -0.50 -12.92
CA ALA A 133 -11.46 0.14 -13.63
C ALA A 133 -10.30 -0.85 -13.85
N ARG A 134 -9.57 -0.65 -14.93
CA ARG A 134 -8.42 -1.51 -15.27
C ARG A 134 -7.22 -1.21 -14.38
N ASP A 135 -7.05 0.06 -13.98
CA ASP A 135 -5.95 0.57 -13.18
C ASP A 135 -6.38 1.81 -12.37
N MET A 136 -5.48 2.32 -11.54
CA MET A 136 -5.66 3.55 -10.76
C MET A 136 -5.68 4.79 -11.66
N ALA A 137 -6.39 5.85 -11.24
CA ALA A 137 -6.49 7.10 -12.00
C ALA A 137 -5.14 7.81 -12.17
N PHE A 138 -4.22 7.68 -11.22
CA PHE A 138 -2.89 8.29 -11.22
C PHE A 138 -1.80 7.25 -10.92
N PRO A 139 -1.39 6.41 -11.90
CA PRO A 139 -0.47 5.31 -11.67
C PRO A 139 0.92 5.78 -11.22
N TYR A 140 1.40 6.90 -11.77
CA TYR A 140 2.70 7.47 -11.39
C TYR A 140 2.73 7.93 -9.92
N VAL A 141 1.69 8.60 -9.45
CA VAL A 141 1.58 9.05 -8.05
C VAL A 141 1.50 7.86 -7.11
N ASN A 142 0.82 6.79 -7.51
CA ASN A 142 0.73 5.56 -6.74
C ASN A 142 2.10 4.88 -6.59
N MET A 143 2.88 4.79 -7.66
CA MET A 143 4.27 4.29 -7.62
C MET A 143 5.14 5.18 -6.71
N LEU A 144 5.03 6.50 -6.83
CA LEU A 144 5.78 7.44 -6.00
C LEU A 144 5.45 7.28 -4.50
N SER A 145 4.17 7.04 -4.17
CA SER A 145 3.74 6.81 -2.79
C SER A 145 4.39 5.56 -2.18
N TYR A 146 4.51 4.48 -2.97
CA TYR A 146 5.21 3.27 -2.54
C TYR A 146 6.69 3.56 -2.23
N TRP A 147 7.39 4.27 -3.11
CA TRP A 147 8.79 4.59 -2.89
C TRP A 147 9.01 5.53 -1.69
N ALA A 148 8.12 6.50 -1.49
CA ALA A 148 8.13 7.33 -0.29
C ALA A 148 7.95 6.48 0.99
N PHE A 149 7.05 5.50 0.95
CA PHE A 149 6.87 4.53 2.06
C PHE A 149 8.15 3.70 2.31
N VAL A 150 8.81 3.19 1.26
CA VAL A 150 10.07 2.44 1.40
C VAL A 150 11.15 3.30 2.05
N VAL A 151 11.30 4.57 1.61
CA VAL A 151 12.25 5.50 2.24
C VAL A 151 11.93 5.70 3.72
N ALA A 152 10.65 5.86 4.07
CA ALA A 152 10.23 5.99 5.47
C ALA A 152 10.59 4.75 6.30
N VAL A 153 10.42 3.54 5.75
CA VAL A 153 10.86 2.28 6.38
C VAL A 153 12.36 2.28 6.61
N LEU A 154 13.15 2.68 5.60
CA LEU A 154 14.61 2.73 5.72
C LEU A 154 15.07 3.74 6.79
N VAL A 155 14.45 4.90 6.85
CA VAL A 155 14.74 5.91 7.89
C VAL A 155 14.39 5.37 9.28
N LEU A 156 13.24 4.68 9.42
CA LEU A 156 12.86 4.03 10.67
C LEU A 156 13.91 3.01 11.10
N LEU A 157 14.36 2.15 10.18
CA LEU A 157 15.40 1.15 10.48
C LEU A 157 16.73 1.80 10.83
N ALA A 158 17.11 2.87 10.13
CA ALA A 158 18.32 3.62 10.38
C ALA A 158 18.34 4.24 11.81
N SER A 159 17.17 4.55 12.38
CA SER A 159 17.07 5.11 13.73
C SER A 159 17.63 4.21 14.83
N PHE A 160 17.69 2.89 14.60
CA PHE A 160 18.29 1.94 15.54
C PHE A 160 19.81 2.06 15.61
N PHE A 161 20.45 2.59 14.58
CA PHE A 161 21.90 2.71 14.46
C PHE A 161 22.44 4.11 14.87
N VAL A 162 21.54 5.04 15.11
CA VAL A 162 21.93 6.40 15.55
C VAL A 162 22.31 6.38 17.04
N PRO A 163 23.37 7.11 17.45
CA PRO A 163 23.71 7.25 18.86
C PRO A 163 22.51 7.79 19.68
N GLY A 164 22.14 7.08 20.73
CA GLY A 164 20.94 7.36 21.53
C GLY A 164 19.73 6.49 21.15
N GLY A 165 19.75 5.83 20.00
CA GLY A 165 18.67 4.95 19.54
C GLY A 165 17.37 5.67 19.17
N PRO A 166 16.30 4.93 18.87
CA PRO A 166 14.99 5.49 18.60
C PRO A 166 14.34 6.07 19.87
N THR A 167 13.32 6.90 19.69
CA THR A 167 12.60 7.50 20.84
C THR A 167 11.92 6.46 21.71
N GLY A 168 11.90 6.68 23.02
CA GLY A 168 11.19 5.87 24.01
C GLY A 168 9.82 6.44 24.43
N ALA A 169 9.29 7.44 23.71
CA ALA A 169 8.08 8.17 24.08
C ALA A 169 6.74 7.44 23.87
N GLY A 170 6.76 6.21 23.34
CA GLY A 170 5.58 5.47 22.92
C GLY A 170 5.18 5.78 21.47
N TRP A 171 4.43 4.89 20.84
CA TRP A 171 4.05 5.00 19.42
C TRP A 171 3.14 6.20 19.11
N THR A 172 2.38 6.69 20.10
CA THR A 172 1.50 7.86 19.94
C THR A 172 2.25 9.18 20.01
N LEU A 173 3.50 9.21 20.49
CA LEU A 173 4.31 10.40 20.67
C LEU A 173 3.56 11.52 21.39
N TYR A 174 2.78 11.14 22.41
CA TYR A 174 1.84 12.04 23.07
C TYR A 174 2.54 12.99 24.08
N PRO A 175 2.28 14.30 24.07
CA PRO A 175 2.70 15.16 25.16
C PRO A 175 1.96 14.75 26.45
N PRO A 176 2.62 14.68 27.60
CA PRO A 176 3.93 15.19 27.97
C PRO A 176 5.11 14.22 27.79
N CYS A 177 4.91 13.00 27.30
CA CYS A 177 5.98 12.02 27.14
C CYS A 177 7.14 12.55 26.28
N LEU A 178 6.84 13.27 25.21
CA LEU A 178 7.83 13.94 24.37
C LEU A 178 8.67 14.98 25.12
N LEU A 179 8.09 15.62 26.14
CA LEU A 179 8.77 16.64 26.92
C LEU A 179 9.79 16.03 27.90
N TYR A 180 9.50 14.82 28.42
CA TYR A 180 10.34 14.15 29.42
C TYR A 180 11.36 13.18 28.82
N THR A 181 11.10 12.67 27.61
CA THR A 181 11.95 11.68 26.96
C THR A 181 12.81 12.25 25.83
N SER A 182 12.53 13.46 25.37
CA SER A 182 13.43 14.18 24.48
C SER A 182 14.59 14.75 25.31
N PRO A 183 15.84 14.40 25.02
CA PRO A 183 16.98 15.03 25.70
C PRO A 183 16.99 16.50 25.34
N SER A 184 16.36 17.30 26.20
CA SER A 184 16.49 18.75 26.14
C SER A 184 17.94 19.11 26.45
N PRO A 185 18.53 20.09 25.76
CA PRO A 185 19.87 20.60 26.12
C PRO A 185 19.98 21.06 27.56
N ARG A 186 18.85 21.26 28.26
CA ARG A 186 18.79 21.62 29.68
C ARG A 186 18.95 20.41 30.60
N ASP A 187 18.68 19.20 30.17
CA ASP A 187 18.81 18.00 31.01
C ASP A 187 20.22 17.43 31.01
N GLN A 188 21.12 18.01 30.21
CA GLN A 188 22.54 17.67 30.17
C GLN A 188 23.37 18.51 31.18
N VAL A 189 22.77 19.40 31.96
CA VAL A 189 23.45 20.35 32.86
C VAL A 189 23.17 20.07 34.35
N VAL A 190 22.66 18.85 34.67
CA VAL A 190 22.52 18.42 36.07
C VAL A 190 23.41 17.24 36.36
#